data_7dc24594cc51b7cdb7531e54bf7e07a5
#
_entry.id   7dc24594cc51b7cdb7531e54bf7e07a5
#
_cell.length_a   1.000
_cell.length_b   1.000
_cell.length_c   1.000
_cell.angle_alpha   90.00
_cell.angle_beta   90.00
_cell.angle_gamma   90.00
#
_symmetry.space_group_name_H-M   'P 1'
#
loop_
_entity.id
_entity.type
_entity.pdbx_description
1 polymer ?
#
loop_
_entity_poly.entity_id
_entity_poly.type
_entity_poly.pdbx_seq_one_letter_code
_entity_poly.pdbx_strand_id
1 'polypeptide(L)'
;MAAKRVAPAPVTIEQLCAAKEILVSTGSGGVGKTTTAAALGAQAAVTMGAKVLVLTVDPAKRLANAMGLQSFGNVETRVPAEAFAEIGVHPEGELWAAMLDTKQSWDDLIARHAPDTRTRDEILANPLYQNITGKFVQSHDYVAMERLYEI
;
A
#
# COMPACT_ATOMS: atom_id res chain seq x y z
N MET A 1 27.56 -38.86 -7.27
CA MET A 1 26.61 -38.30 -8.25
C MET A 1 25.83 -37.17 -7.55
N ALA A 2 26.09 -35.88 -7.92
CA ALA A 2 25.36 -34.76 -7.35
C ALA A 2 23.99 -34.69 -8.02
N ALA A 3 22.91 -34.72 -7.23
CA ALA A 3 21.57 -34.57 -7.73
C ALA A 3 21.42 -33.16 -8.39
N LYS A 4 21.11 -33.16 -9.68
CA LYS A 4 20.82 -31.94 -10.45
C LYS A 4 19.60 -31.26 -9.82
N ARG A 5 19.79 -30.17 -9.10
CA ARG A 5 18.69 -29.33 -8.62
C ARG A 5 17.93 -28.83 -9.85
N VAL A 6 16.76 -29.41 -10.09
CA VAL A 6 15.82 -28.90 -11.08
C VAL A 6 15.36 -27.55 -10.56
N ALA A 7 15.59 -26.48 -11.33
CA ALA A 7 15.05 -25.15 -11.00
C ALA A 7 13.52 -25.28 -10.94
N PRO A 8 12.87 -24.70 -9.91
CA PRO A 8 11.41 -24.69 -9.87
C PRO A 8 10.86 -24.01 -11.13
N ALA A 9 9.73 -24.52 -11.63
CA ALA A 9 9.06 -23.89 -12.78
C ALA A 9 8.80 -22.41 -12.47
N PRO A 10 8.92 -21.52 -13.48
CA PRO A 10 8.63 -20.11 -13.29
C PRO A 10 7.17 -19.95 -12.83
N VAL A 11 6.96 -19.26 -11.70
CA VAL A 11 5.64 -18.97 -11.17
C VAL A 11 5.09 -17.79 -11.97
N THR A 12 3.88 -17.91 -12.52
CA THR A 12 3.23 -16.79 -13.21
C THR A 12 2.68 -15.76 -12.20
N ILE A 13 2.43 -14.55 -12.68
CA ILE A 13 1.86 -13.47 -11.87
C ILE A 13 0.46 -13.89 -11.35
N GLU A 14 -0.34 -14.52 -12.18
CA GLU A 14 -1.67 -15.02 -11.82
C GLU A 14 -1.57 -16.06 -10.68
N GLN A 15 -0.60 -16.96 -10.76
CA GLN A 15 -0.35 -17.95 -9.71
C GLN A 15 0.07 -17.29 -8.39
N LEU A 16 0.87 -16.20 -8.46
CA LEU A 16 1.24 -15.44 -7.26
C LEU A 16 0.03 -14.74 -6.65
N CYS A 17 -0.77 -14.05 -7.45
CA CYS A 17 -1.97 -13.35 -7.00
C CYS A 17 -3.01 -14.32 -6.42
N ALA A 18 -3.16 -15.52 -6.99
CA ALA A 18 -4.08 -16.54 -6.49
C ALA A 18 -3.61 -17.23 -5.21
N ALA A 19 -2.30 -17.30 -4.98
CA ALA A 19 -1.71 -18.07 -3.87
C ALA A 19 -1.31 -17.21 -2.65
N LYS A 20 -1.27 -15.88 -2.79
CA LYS A 20 -0.74 -14.98 -1.76
C LYS A 20 -1.74 -13.89 -1.41
N GLU A 21 -1.95 -13.69 -0.12
CA GLU A 21 -2.75 -12.58 0.42
C GLU A 21 -2.00 -11.26 0.36
N ILE A 22 -0.67 -11.28 0.50
CA ILE A 22 0.19 -10.08 0.49
C ILE A 22 1.28 -10.24 -0.56
N LEU A 23 1.37 -9.27 -1.46
CA LEU A 23 2.43 -9.13 -2.45
C LEU A 23 3.20 -7.83 -2.22
N VAL A 24 4.51 -7.92 -2.11
CA VAL A 24 5.38 -6.76 -1.87
C VAL A 24 6.22 -6.47 -3.11
N SER A 25 6.04 -5.25 -3.67
CA SER A 25 6.87 -4.74 -4.75
C SER A 25 7.97 -3.86 -4.18
N THR A 26 9.22 -4.29 -4.29
CA THR A 26 10.39 -3.60 -3.77
C THR A 26 11.44 -3.36 -4.86
N GLY A 27 12.31 -2.38 -4.67
CA GLY A 27 13.38 -2.03 -5.62
C GLY A 27 13.88 -0.59 -5.46
N SER A 28 14.88 -0.19 -6.24
CA SER A 28 15.44 1.17 -6.24
C SER A 28 14.44 2.23 -6.73
N GLY A 29 14.78 3.51 -6.54
CA GLY A 29 13.92 4.62 -6.99
C GLY A 29 13.68 4.60 -8.51
N GLY A 30 12.47 4.92 -8.96
CA GLY A 30 12.15 5.10 -10.38
C GLY A 30 11.97 3.84 -11.22
N VAL A 31 12.11 2.63 -10.67
CA VAL A 31 12.01 1.36 -11.43
C VAL A 31 10.56 0.90 -11.69
N GLY A 32 9.55 1.68 -11.33
CA GLY A 32 8.15 1.37 -11.61
C GLY A 32 7.45 0.51 -10.55
N LYS A 33 7.96 0.40 -9.31
CA LYS A 33 7.34 -0.38 -8.23
C LYS A 33 5.86 -0.11 -8.04
N THR A 34 5.51 1.15 -7.89
CA THR A 34 4.14 1.60 -7.67
C THR A 34 3.24 1.28 -8.85
N THR A 35 3.73 1.50 -10.07
CA THR A 35 3.00 1.16 -11.31
C THR A 35 2.77 -0.35 -11.41
N THR A 36 3.79 -1.15 -11.08
CA THR A 36 3.68 -2.61 -11.08
C THR A 36 2.66 -3.08 -10.03
N ALA A 37 2.72 -2.55 -8.82
CA ALA A 37 1.75 -2.90 -7.77
C ALA A 37 0.32 -2.54 -8.19
N ALA A 38 0.11 -1.36 -8.76
CA ALA A 38 -1.19 -0.93 -9.27
C ALA A 38 -1.70 -1.83 -10.40
N ALA A 39 -0.84 -2.19 -11.36
CA ALA A 39 -1.21 -3.07 -12.46
C ALA A 39 -1.58 -4.49 -11.97
N LEU A 40 -0.83 -5.03 -11.01
CA LEU A 40 -1.13 -6.34 -10.41
C LEU A 40 -2.46 -6.31 -9.66
N GLY A 41 -2.71 -5.26 -8.87
CA GLY A 41 -3.97 -5.08 -8.16
C GLY A 41 -5.15 -4.95 -9.11
N ALA A 42 -5.02 -4.15 -10.16
CA ALA A 42 -6.05 -3.98 -11.18
C ALA A 42 -6.32 -5.30 -11.93
N GLN A 43 -5.28 -6.03 -12.32
CA GLN A 43 -5.41 -7.33 -12.96
C GLN A 43 -6.13 -8.34 -12.07
N ALA A 44 -5.75 -8.45 -10.79
CA ALA A 44 -6.41 -9.38 -9.88
C ALA A 44 -7.89 -9.03 -9.67
N ALA A 45 -8.23 -7.75 -9.57
CA ALA A 45 -9.63 -7.31 -9.47
C ALA A 45 -10.42 -7.63 -10.74
N VAL A 46 -9.81 -7.46 -11.93
CA VAL A 46 -10.47 -7.68 -13.23
C VAL A 46 -10.61 -9.16 -13.57
N THR A 47 -9.53 -9.94 -13.43
CA THR A 47 -9.49 -11.32 -13.96
C THR A 47 -9.83 -12.39 -12.94
N MET A 48 -9.74 -12.07 -11.64
CA MET A 48 -9.94 -13.03 -10.56
C MET A 48 -11.15 -12.70 -9.66
N GLY A 49 -11.82 -11.58 -9.91
CA GLY A 49 -12.90 -11.10 -9.04
C GLY A 49 -12.43 -10.76 -7.61
N ALA A 50 -11.13 -10.49 -7.44
CA ALA A 50 -10.55 -10.28 -6.12
C ALA A 50 -10.87 -8.88 -5.57
N LYS A 51 -11.02 -8.77 -4.24
CA LYS A 51 -10.97 -7.50 -3.54
C LYS A 51 -9.53 -7.20 -3.17
N VAL A 52 -8.95 -6.17 -3.78
CA VAL A 52 -7.52 -5.86 -3.67
C VAL A 52 -7.32 -4.47 -3.13
N LEU A 53 -6.41 -4.32 -2.17
CA LEU A 53 -5.90 -3.03 -1.72
C LEU A 53 -4.46 -2.84 -2.21
N VAL A 54 -4.21 -1.74 -2.92
CA VAL A 54 -2.87 -1.28 -3.28
C VAL A 54 -2.44 -0.21 -2.28
N LEU A 55 -1.49 -0.59 -1.41
CA LEU A 55 -0.90 0.32 -0.44
C LEU A 55 0.44 0.83 -0.96
N THR A 56 0.62 2.15 -1.04
CA THR A 56 1.89 2.78 -1.40
C THR A 56 2.45 3.62 -0.25
N VAL A 57 3.76 3.56 -0.07
CA VAL A 57 4.50 4.37 0.92
C VAL A 57 5.08 5.64 0.27
N ASP A 58 5.07 5.70 -1.06
CA ASP A 58 5.59 6.83 -1.82
C ASP A 58 4.48 7.90 -2.00
N PRO A 59 4.69 9.16 -1.57
CA PRO A 59 3.72 10.24 -1.71
C PRO A 59 3.48 10.69 -3.17
N ALA A 60 3.86 9.87 -4.14
CA ALA A 60 3.73 10.19 -5.54
C ALA A 60 2.26 10.28 -5.95
N LYS A 61 1.75 11.49 -6.11
CA LYS A 61 0.44 11.82 -6.73
C LYS A 61 0.17 11.08 -8.07
N ARG A 62 1.21 10.45 -8.61
CA ARG A 62 1.16 9.67 -9.87
C ARG A 62 0.24 8.46 -9.79
N LEU A 63 0.18 7.78 -8.63
CA LEU A 63 -0.70 6.63 -8.47
C LEU A 63 -2.17 7.08 -8.41
N ALA A 64 -2.47 8.16 -7.68
CA ALA A 64 -3.81 8.73 -7.63
C ALA A 64 -4.32 9.07 -9.03
N ASN A 65 -3.50 9.81 -9.80
CA ASN A 65 -3.85 10.19 -11.17
C ASN A 65 -4.02 8.97 -12.09
N ALA A 66 -3.16 7.96 -11.97
CA ALA A 66 -3.26 6.72 -12.77
C ALA A 66 -4.51 5.90 -12.46
N MET A 67 -5.07 6.04 -11.26
CA MET A 67 -6.29 5.34 -10.82
C MET A 67 -7.55 6.21 -10.91
N GLY A 68 -7.49 7.42 -11.50
CA GLY A 68 -8.62 8.33 -11.60
C GLY A 68 -9.06 8.93 -10.25
N LEU A 69 -8.19 8.90 -9.24
CA LEU A 69 -8.48 9.42 -7.91
C LEU A 69 -7.95 10.87 -7.80
N GLN A 70 -8.79 11.78 -7.34
CA GLN A 70 -8.39 13.19 -7.16
C GLN A 70 -7.41 13.37 -6.00
N SER A 71 -7.59 12.58 -4.93
CA SER A 71 -6.68 12.48 -3.80
C SER A 71 -6.95 11.19 -3.03
N PHE A 72 -5.94 10.62 -2.41
CA PHE A 72 -6.09 9.57 -1.41
C PHE A 72 -4.95 9.70 -0.37
N GLY A 73 -5.21 9.20 0.83
CA GLY A 73 -4.30 9.25 1.96
C GLY A 73 -4.32 7.94 2.73
N ASN A 74 -4.21 7.99 4.05
CA ASN A 74 -4.26 6.82 4.93
C ASN A 74 -5.60 6.06 4.92
N VAL A 75 -6.65 6.67 4.35
CA VAL A 75 -7.97 6.02 4.25
C VAL A 75 -8.04 5.26 2.94
N GLU A 76 -8.47 4.00 3.02
CA GLU A 76 -8.68 3.16 1.86
C GLU A 76 -9.79 3.76 0.97
N THR A 77 -9.43 4.07 -0.25
CA THR A 77 -10.35 4.68 -1.23
C THR A 77 -10.61 3.69 -2.35
N ARG A 78 -11.87 3.40 -2.61
CA ARG A 78 -12.26 2.52 -3.72
C ARG A 78 -12.03 3.23 -5.05
N VAL A 79 -11.39 2.54 -5.98
CA VAL A 79 -11.26 3.00 -7.37
C VAL A 79 -12.63 2.92 -8.03
N PRO A 80 -13.14 4.01 -8.60
CA PRO A 80 -14.47 4.01 -9.18
C PRO A 80 -14.53 3.13 -10.43
N ALA A 81 -15.68 2.50 -10.67
CA ALA A 81 -15.90 1.63 -11.83
C ALA A 81 -15.74 2.38 -13.16
N GLU A 82 -16.00 3.68 -13.15
CA GLU A 82 -15.88 4.58 -14.30
C GLU A 82 -14.44 4.65 -14.80
N ALA A 83 -13.45 4.61 -13.91
CA ALA A 83 -12.03 4.60 -14.28
C ALA A 83 -11.64 3.35 -15.09
N PHE A 84 -12.30 2.23 -14.84
CA PHE A 84 -12.13 1.00 -15.64
C PHE A 84 -12.93 1.07 -16.95
N ALA A 85 -14.13 1.66 -16.91
CA ALA A 85 -14.98 1.78 -18.10
C ALA A 85 -14.35 2.66 -19.18
N GLU A 86 -13.59 3.69 -18.81
CA GLU A 86 -12.85 4.55 -19.75
C GLU A 86 -11.87 3.77 -20.63
N ILE A 87 -11.33 2.65 -20.12
CA ILE A 87 -10.42 1.75 -20.86
C ILE A 87 -11.12 0.49 -21.38
N GLY A 88 -12.45 0.44 -21.33
CA GLY A 88 -13.24 -0.69 -21.83
C GLY A 88 -13.18 -1.95 -20.96
N VAL A 89 -12.86 -1.82 -19.68
CA VAL A 89 -12.72 -2.94 -18.75
C VAL A 89 -13.79 -2.87 -17.67
N HIS A 90 -14.33 -4.03 -17.29
CA HIS A 90 -15.33 -4.17 -16.24
C HIS A 90 -14.86 -5.19 -15.21
N PRO A 91 -14.33 -4.74 -14.04
CA PRO A 91 -13.84 -5.66 -13.02
C PRO A 91 -14.99 -6.41 -12.35
N GLU A 92 -14.82 -7.71 -12.14
CA GLU A 92 -15.72 -8.53 -11.32
C GLU A 92 -15.44 -8.34 -9.82
N GLY A 93 -14.23 -7.89 -9.45
CA GLY A 93 -13.80 -7.61 -8.11
C GLY A 93 -13.76 -6.12 -7.78
N GLU A 94 -13.00 -5.78 -6.76
CA GLU A 94 -12.86 -4.40 -6.29
C GLU A 94 -11.38 -4.02 -6.17
N LEU A 95 -11.04 -2.84 -6.66
CA LEU A 95 -9.73 -2.24 -6.44
C LEU A 95 -9.84 -1.07 -5.46
N TRP A 96 -9.02 -1.12 -4.44
CA TRP A 96 -8.89 -0.08 -3.42
C TRP A 96 -7.47 0.45 -3.42
N ALA A 97 -7.28 1.70 -3.08
CA ALA A 97 -5.98 2.33 -2.97
C ALA A 97 -5.87 3.09 -1.65
N ALA A 98 -4.70 3.02 -1.03
CA ALA A 98 -4.34 3.86 0.10
C ALA A 98 -2.89 4.32 -0.04
N MET A 99 -2.61 5.53 0.43
CA MET A 99 -1.27 6.08 0.51
C MET A 99 -0.89 6.24 1.98
N LEU A 100 0.20 5.62 2.37
CA LEU A 100 0.69 5.73 3.72
C LEU A 100 1.24 7.14 3.96
N ASP A 101 0.54 7.93 4.76
CA ASP A 101 1.09 9.13 5.38
C ASP A 101 1.79 8.72 6.68
N THR A 102 3.11 8.74 6.65
CA THR A 102 3.93 8.30 7.78
C THR A 102 3.67 9.13 9.05
N LYS A 103 3.52 10.46 8.88
CA LYS A 103 3.25 11.33 10.02
C LYS A 103 1.89 11.02 10.66
N GLN A 104 0.86 10.93 9.82
CA GLN A 104 -0.49 10.59 10.28
C GLN A 104 -0.53 9.21 10.94
N SER A 105 0.15 8.23 10.38
CA SER A 105 0.20 6.87 10.93
C SER A 105 0.90 6.82 12.30
N TRP A 106 1.95 7.63 12.51
CA TRP A 106 2.55 7.80 13.83
C TRP A 106 1.59 8.46 14.82
N ASP A 107 0.87 9.49 14.39
CA ASP A 107 -0.13 10.17 15.23
C ASP A 107 -1.27 9.22 15.62
N ASP A 108 -1.74 8.39 14.69
CA ASP A 108 -2.77 7.37 14.90
C ASP A 108 -2.26 6.28 15.88
N LEU A 109 -1.00 5.86 15.76
CA LEU A 109 -0.38 4.92 16.69
C LEU A 109 -0.33 5.49 18.12
N ILE A 110 0.10 6.74 18.29
CA ILE A 110 0.09 7.41 19.59
C ILE A 110 -1.35 7.53 20.12
N ALA A 111 -2.31 7.90 19.26
CA ALA A 111 -3.71 8.03 19.68
C ALA A 111 -4.30 6.71 20.22
N ARG A 112 -3.87 5.57 19.68
CA ARG A 112 -4.35 4.24 20.12
C ARG A 112 -3.67 3.73 21.38
N HIS A 113 -2.39 4.03 21.57
CA HIS A 113 -1.59 3.44 22.65
C HIS A 113 -1.39 4.39 23.85
N ALA A 114 -1.71 5.67 23.73
CA ALA A 114 -1.63 6.59 24.85
C ALA A 114 -2.64 6.20 25.95
N PRO A 115 -2.23 6.20 27.22
CA PRO A 115 -3.09 5.78 28.33
C PRO A 115 -4.30 6.71 28.56
N ASP A 116 -4.18 7.97 28.15
CA ASP A 116 -5.21 8.98 28.25
C ASP A 116 -5.02 10.10 27.21
N THR A 117 -6.04 10.94 27.04
CA THR A 117 -6.04 12.05 26.08
C THR A 117 -4.99 13.11 26.38
N ARG A 118 -4.69 13.36 27.66
CA ARG A 118 -3.69 14.36 28.06
C ARG A 118 -2.29 13.92 27.65
N THR A 119 -1.93 12.68 27.97
CA THR A 119 -0.63 12.11 27.56
C THR A 119 -0.48 12.08 26.04
N ARG A 120 -1.55 11.71 25.32
CA ARG A 120 -1.58 11.77 23.85
C ARG A 120 -1.24 13.17 23.36
N ASP A 121 -1.96 14.18 23.83
CA ASP A 121 -1.83 15.56 23.37
C ASP A 121 -0.45 16.14 23.72
N GLU A 122 0.09 15.80 24.90
CA GLU A 122 1.46 16.17 25.31
C GLU A 122 2.51 15.54 24.37
N ILE A 123 2.35 14.28 23.97
CA ILE A 123 3.28 13.62 23.02
C ILE A 123 3.17 14.26 21.64
N LEU A 124 1.96 14.44 21.12
CA LEU A 124 1.73 15.01 19.79
C LEU A 124 2.25 16.46 19.68
N ALA A 125 2.17 17.24 20.77
CA ALA A 125 2.68 18.60 20.84
C ALA A 125 4.21 18.69 21.06
N ASN A 126 4.87 17.57 21.40
CA ASN A 126 6.29 17.56 21.73
C ASN A 126 7.15 17.86 20.50
N PRO A 127 8.02 18.90 20.51
CA PRO A 127 8.87 19.24 19.36
C PRO A 127 9.83 18.10 18.93
N LEU A 128 10.30 17.28 19.88
CA LEU A 128 11.16 16.14 19.57
C LEU A 128 10.37 15.09 18.78
N TYR A 129 9.16 14.76 19.21
CA TYR A 129 8.26 13.85 18.50
C TYR A 129 7.98 14.35 17.08
N GLN A 130 7.61 15.62 16.92
CA GLN A 130 7.32 16.22 15.61
C GLN A 130 8.55 16.20 14.69
N ASN A 131 9.74 16.45 15.23
CA ASN A 131 10.98 16.38 14.44
C ASN A 131 11.32 14.95 14.01
N ILE A 132 11.14 13.96 14.90
CA ILE A 132 11.40 12.56 14.59
C ILE A 132 10.41 12.08 13.51
N THR A 133 9.12 12.26 13.72
CA THR A 133 8.09 11.73 12.81
C THR A 133 8.01 12.49 11.49
N GLY A 134 8.37 13.77 11.47
CA GLY A 134 8.35 14.59 10.26
C GLY A 134 9.61 14.54 9.39
N LYS A 135 10.77 14.15 9.94
CA LYS A 135 12.06 14.21 9.24
C LYS A 135 12.79 12.87 9.12
N PHE A 136 12.43 11.87 9.91
CA PHE A 136 13.08 10.56 9.87
C PHE A 136 12.51 9.70 8.75
N VAL A 137 13.18 9.72 7.61
CA VAL A 137 12.83 8.96 6.39
C VAL A 137 12.83 7.43 6.61
N GLN A 138 13.56 6.93 7.60
CA GLN A 138 13.70 5.49 7.86
C GLN A 138 12.53 4.85 8.64
N SER A 139 11.56 5.63 9.09
CA SER A 139 10.39 5.09 9.81
C SER A 139 9.28 4.55 8.88
N HIS A 140 9.41 4.75 7.57
CA HIS A 140 8.40 4.31 6.59
C HIS A 140 8.18 2.80 6.60
N ASP A 141 9.24 2.01 6.74
CA ASP A 141 9.15 0.55 6.69
C ASP A 141 8.40 0.00 7.91
N TYR A 142 8.68 0.53 9.10
CA TYR A 142 8.00 0.14 10.33
C TYR A 142 6.49 0.47 10.25
N VAL A 143 6.18 1.70 9.88
CA VAL A 143 4.79 2.17 9.79
C VAL A 143 4.02 1.41 8.71
N ALA A 144 4.67 1.06 7.59
CA ALA A 144 4.07 0.24 6.55
C ALA A 144 3.70 -1.16 7.05
N MET A 145 4.58 -1.79 7.86
CA MET A 145 4.31 -3.10 8.45
C MET A 145 3.20 -3.05 9.50
N GLU A 146 3.18 -2.00 10.32
CA GLU A 146 2.11 -1.76 11.30
C GLU A 146 0.76 -1.60 10.60
N ARG A 147 0.71 -0.83 9.51
CA ARG A 147 -0.51 -0.64 8.73
C ARG A 147 -0.99 -1.93 8.05
N LEU A 148 -0.09 -2.76 7.55
CA LEU A 148 -0.44 -4.08 7.00
C LEU A 148 -1.02 -5.02 8.05
N TYR A 149 -0.63 -4.88 9.31
CA TYR A 149 -1.19 -5.66 10.40
C TYR A 149 -2.62 -5.24 10.76
N GLU A 150 -3.01 -3.99 10.48
CA GLU A 150 -4.32 -3.41 10.77
C GLU A 150 -5.39 -3.70 9.71
N ILE A 151 -4.98 -4.01 8.48
CA ILE A 151 -5.84 -4.29 7.34
C ILE A 151 -6.21 -5.77 7.31
#